data_99490f12c0741587f165692ea2b97f7e
#
_entry.id   99490f12c0741587f165692ea2b97f7e
#
_cell.length_a   1.000
_cell.length_b   1.000
_cell.length_c   1.000
_cell.angle_alpha   90.00
_cell.angle_beta   90.00
_cell.angle_gamma   90.00
#
_symmetry.space_group_name_H-M   'P 1'
#
loop_
_entity.id
_entity.type
_entity.pdbx_description
1 polymer ?
#
loop_
_entity_poly.entity_id
_entity_poly.type
_entity_poly.pdbx_seq_one_letter_code
_entity_poly.pdbx_strand_id
1 'polypeptide(L)'
;MNLINKIEEGKCTVEELQQLLNEQNPIVLYHVMTYIGKEKLDTNSMQRKLEELSSRRGSSDKLLGYYKVGDLAIATLIKLGKAPSELSSYQSLSEFDQKMIINLLEELEW
;
A
#
# COMPACT_ATOMS: atom_id res chain seq x y z
N MET A 1 -23.29 -5.98 3.13
CA MET A 1 -22.00 -6.34 3.73
C MET A 1 -21.02 -5.19 3.58
N ASN A 2 -20.29 -4.89 4.64
CA ASN A 2 -19.28 -3.82 4.59
C ASN A 2 -18.06 -4.33 3.81
N LEU A 3 -17.60 -3.55 2.83
CA LEU A 3 -16.45 -3.92 2.00
C LEU A 3 -15.18 -4.14 2.84
N ILE A 4 -14.95 -3.29 3.83
CA ILE A 4 -13.79 -3.40 4.72
C ILE A 4 -13.82 -4.73 5.48
N ASN A 5 -14.98 -5.11 6.01
CA ASN A 5 -15.12 -6.39 6.70
C ASN A 5 -14.85 -7.56 5.76
N LYS A 6 -15.31 -7.47 4.51
CA LYS A 6 -15.06 -8.49 3.52
C LYS A 6 -13.57 -8.68 3.27
N ILE A 7 -12.82 -7.58 3.19
CA ILE A 7 -11.36 -7.62 3.01
C ILE A 7 -10.70 -8.27 4.23
N GLU A 8 -11.03 -7.80 5.43
CA GLU A 8 -10.40 -8.28 6.66
C GLU A 8 -10.70 -9.74 6.96
N GLU A 9 -11.87 -10.21 6.57
CA GLU A 9 -12.26 -11.62 6.76
C GLU A 9 -11.65 -12.54 5.70
N GLY A 10 -10.91 -12.01 4.74
CA GLY A 10 -10.26 -12.82 3.72
C GLY A 10 -11.22 -13.36 2.67
N LYS A 11 -12.35 -12.70 2.46
CA LYS A 11 -13.38 -13.14 1.52
C LYS A 11 -13.22 -12.58 0.12
N CYS A 12 -12.20 -11.74 -0.10
CA CYS A 12 -11.93 -11.20 -1.42
C CYS A 12 -10.94 -12.10 -2.17
N THR A 13 -11.20 -12.32 -3.46
CA THR A 13 -10.24 -13.01 -4.31
C THR A 13 -9.08 -12.07 -4.64
N VAL A 14 -7.98 -12.61 -5.16
CA VAL A 14 -6.84 -11.81 -5.61
C VAL A 14 -7.29 -10.81 -6.67
N GLU A 15 -8.12 -11.24 -7.61
CA GLU A 15 -8.65 -10.37 -8.66
C GLU A 15 -9.48 -9.22 -8.10
N GLU A 16 -10.31 -9.50 -7.09
CA GLU A 16 -11.11 -8.46 -6.43
C GLU A 16 -10.22 -7.44 -5.73
N LEU A 17 -9.16 -7.91 -5.06
CA LEU A 17 -8.22 -7.02 -4.40
C LEU A 17 -7.47 -6.15 -5.39
N GLN A 18 -7.09 -6.70 -6.54
CA GLN A 18 -6.46 -5.92 -7.60
C GLN A 18 -7.37 -4.81 -8.11
N GLN A 19 -8.66 -5.12 -8.28
CA GLN A 19 -9.65 -4.12 -8.71
C GLN A 19 -9.80 -3.02 -7.66
N LEU A 20 -9.77 -3.39 -6.39
CA LEU A 20 -9.92 -2.42 -5.31
C LEU A 20 -8.74 -1.46 -5.22
N LEU A 21 -7.58 -1.82 -5.76
CA LEU A 21 -6.45 -0.90 -5.84
C LEU A 21 -6.69 0.27 -6.80
N ASN A 22 -7.76 0.21 -7.61
CA ASN A 22 -8.17 1.33 -8.45
C ASN A 22 -9.10 2.32 -7.73
N GLU A 23 -9.46 2.04 -6.48
CA GLU A 23 -10.36 2.90 -5.72
C GLU A 23 -9.73 4.26 -5.42
N GLN A 24 -10.59 5.29 -5.36
CA GLN A 24 -10.14 6.64 -5.00
C GLN A 24 -10.07 6.84 -3.49
N ASN A 25 -10.87 6.10 -2.72
CA ASN A 25 -11.00 6.29 -1.28
C ASN A 25 -9.76 5.76 -0.56
N PRO A 26 -8.98 6.63 0.13
CA PRO A 26 -7.78 6.20 0.84
C PRO A 26 -8.05 5.16 1.93
N ILE A 27 -9.22 5.19 2.56
CA ILE A 27 -9.57 4.23 3.61
C ILE A 27 -9.68 2.83 3.03
N VAL A 28 -10.33 2.69 1.88
CA VAL A 28 -10.42 1.38 1.19
C VAL A 28 -9.02 0.92 0.81
N LEU A 29 -8.22 1.81 0.23
CA LEU A 29 -6.85 1.49 -0.17
C LEU A 29 -6.00 1.05 1.03
N TYR A 30 -6.18 1.70 2.18
CA TYR A 30 -5.47 1.31 3.40
C TYR A 30 -5.73 -0.16 3.75
N HIS A 31 -6.99 -0.55 3.78
CA HIS A 31 -7.36 -1.92 4.15
C HIS A 31 -6.91 -2.94 3.10
N VAL A 32 -7.02 -2.60 1.83
CA VAL A 32 -6.56 -3.50 0.75
C VAL A 32 -5.05 -3.69 0.81
N MET A 33 -4.30 -2.61 0.91
CA MET A 33 -2.84 -2.68 0.88
C MET A 33 -2.28 -3.39 2.12
N THR A 34 -2.82 -3.11 3.31
CA THR A 34 -2.35 -3.79 4.52
C THR A 34 -2.65 -5.29 4.46
N TYR A 35 -3.80 -5.68 3.91
CA TYR A 35 -4.13 -7.08 3.72
C TYR A 35 -3.17 -7.76 2.73
N ILE A 36 -2.89 -7.10 1.60
CA ILE A 36 -1.96 -7.63 0.61
C ILE A 36 -0.57 -7.86 1.22
N GLY A 37 -0.08 -6.90 1.99
CA GLY A 37 1.23 -7.01 2.62
C GLY A 37 1.26 -8.10 3.69
N LYS A 38 0.21 -8.17 4.50
CA LYS A 38 0.09 -9.16 5.57
C LYS A 38 0.07 -10.58 5.02
N GLU A 39 -0.72 -10.82 3.97
CA GLU A 39 -0.87 -12.14 3.36
C GLU A 39 0.15 -12.42 2.28
N LYS A 40 1.01 -11.44 1.98
CA LYS A 40 2.09 -11.56 0.99
C LYS A 40 1.58 -12.00 -0.39
N LEU A 41 0.55 -11.31 -0.86
CA LEU A 41 -0.06 -11.60 -2.17
C LEU A 41 0.79 -10.96 -3.27
N ASP A 42 1.90 -11.59 -3.58
CA ASP A 42 2.96 -11.06 -4.41
C ASP A 42 2.82 -11.52 -5.87
N THR A 43 1.88 -10.92 -6.61
CA THR A 43 1.75 -11.15 -8.04
C THR A 43 2.31 -9.97 -8.81
N ASN A 44 2.68 -10.20 -10.07
CA ASN A 44 3.18 -9.12 -10.93
C ASN A 44 2.15 -8.00 -11.09
N SER A 45 0.86 -8.36 -11.21
CA SER A 45 -0.21 -7.39 -11.31
C SER A 45 -0.34 -6.54 -10.04
N MET A 46 -0.22 -7.17 -8.86
CA MET A 46 -0.22 -6.45 -7.59
C MET A 46 0.93 -5.46 -7.50
N GLN A 47 2.14 -5.92 -7.83
CA GLN A 47 3.32 -5.06 -7.79
C GLN A 47 3.17 -3.86 -8.70
N ARG A 48 2.67 -4.07 -9.91
CA ARG A 48 2.47 -2.98 -10.87
C ARG A 48 1.46 -1.94 -10.34
N LYS A 49 0.35 -2.41 -9.79
CA LYS A 49 -0.66 -1.52 -9.21
C LYS A 49 -0.10 -0.74 -8.04
N LEU A 50 0.66 -1.37 -7.17
CA LEU A 50 1.27 -0.71 -6.03
C LEU A 50 2.29 0.34 -6.47
N GLU A 51 3.05 0.07 -7.52
CA GLU A 51 3.98 1.05 -8.08
C GLU A 51 3.24 2.25 -8.66
N GLU A 52 2.09 2.04 -9.31
CA GLU A 52 1.25 3.15 -9.77
C GLU A 52 0.75 3.98 -8.59
N LEU A 53 0.32 3.33 -7.51
CA LEU A 53 -0.17 4.04 -6.33
C LEU A 53 0.93 4.78 -5.59
N SER A 54 2.19 4.40 -5.76
CA SER A 54 3.31 5.06 -5.11
C SER A 54 3.42 6.54 -5.47
N SER A 55 2.86 6.96 -6.59
CA SER A 55 2.86 8.36 -7.02
C SER A 55 1.72 9.18 -6.42
N ARG A 56 0.79 8.55 -5.70
CA ARG A 56 -0.33 9.26 -5.06
C ARG A 56 0.12 9.93 -3.77
N ARG A 57 0.59 11.15 -3.89
CA ARG A 57 1.18 11.91 -2.78
C ARG A 57 0.57 13.30 -2.62
N GLY A 58 -0.59 13.53 -3.21
CA GLY A 58 -1.29 14.81 -3.14
C GLY A 58 -2.05 15.01 -1.84
N SER A 59 -2.68 16.19 -1.70
CA SER A 59 -3.44 16.51 -0.49
C SER A 59 -4.68 15.62 -0.33
N SER A 60 -5.20 15.07 -1.41
CA SER A 60 -6.35 14.16 -1.37
C SER A 60 -5.93 12.71 -1.09
N ASP A 61 -4.64 12.42 -1.03
CA ASP A 61 -4.11 11.07 -0.88
C ASP A 61 -3.64 10.77 0.54
N LYS A 62 -4.09 11.55 1.51
CA LYS A 62 -3.74 11.32 2.93
C LYS A 62 -4.48 10.12 3.49
N LEU A 63 -3.77 9.32 4.25
CA LEU A 63 -4.34 8.15 4.94
C LEU A 63 -4.62 8.47 6.40
N LEU A 64 -3.58 8.38 7.22
CA LEU A 64 -3.65 8.59 8.66
C LEU A 64 -2.56 9.59 9.03
N GLY A 65 -2.95 10.70 9.69
CA GLY A 65 -1.98 11.70 10.09
C GLY A 65 -1.20 12.25 8.91
N TYR A 66 0.11 12.03 8.91
CA TYR A 66 1.02 12.54 7.88
C TYR A 66 1.29 11.55 6.75
N TYR A 67 0.75 10.34 6.84
CA TYR A 67 1.00 9.30 5.83
C TYR A 67 0.13 9.52 4.60
N LYS A 68 0.66 9.08 3.46
CA LYS A 68 -0.01 9.21 2.16
C LYS A 68 -0.20 7.83 1.54
N VAL A 69 -1.13 7.73 0.58
CA VAL A 69 -1.36 6.49 -0.17
C VAL A 69 -0.04 5.98 -0.76
N GLY A 70 0.74 6.88 -1.37
CA GLY A 70 2.04 6.50 -1.95
C GLY A 70 3.00 5.91 -0.93
N ASP A 71 3.01 6.43 0.30
CA ASP A 71 3.86 5.88 1.36
C ASP A 71 3.49 4.44 1.67
N LEU A 72 2.20 4.17 1.83
CA LEU A 72 1.74 2.83 2.14
C LEU A 72 1.95 1.87 0.96
N ALA A 73 1.79 2.35 -0.27
CA ALA A 73 2.04 1.51 -1.45
C ALA A 73 3.49 1.03 -1.48
N ILE A 74 4.44 1.93 -1.20
CA ILE A 74 5.86 1.56 -1.17
C ILE A 74 6.14 0.62 0.01
N ALA A 75 5.58 0.91 1.18
CA ALA A 75 5.73 0.03 2.34
C ALA A 75 5.21 -1.38 2.04
N THR A 76 4.07 -1.47 1.36
CA THR A 76 3.50 -2.76 0.98
C THR A 76 4.43 -3.53 0.03
N LEU A 77 5.02 -2.82 -0.96
CA LEU A 77 6.00 -3.44 -1.86
C LEU A 77 7.19 -4.01 -1.08
N ILE A 78 7.67 -3.28 -0.08
CA ILE A 78 8.78 -3.75 0.76
C ILE A 78 8.34 -4.99 1.55
N LYS A 79 7.13 -5.00 2.07
CA LYS A 79 6.59 -6.18 2.78
C LYS A 79 6.46 -7.40 1.86
N LEU A 80 6.24 -7.16 0.57
CA LEU A 80 6.18 -8.24 -0.41
C LEU A 80 7.57 -8.76 -0.81
N GLY A 81 8.63 -8.18 -0.26
CA GLY A 81 9.98 -8.67 -0.47
C GLY A 81 10.85 -7.81 -1.39
N LYS A 82 10.34 -6.66 -1.83
CA LYS A 82 11.15 -5.73 -2.62
C LYS A 82 12.13 -5.00 -1.73
N ALA A 83 13.40 -4.98 -2.10
CA ALA A 83 14.38 -4.19 -1.38
C ALA A 83 14.19 -2.70 -1.67
N PRO A 84 14.26 -1.81 -0.66
CA PRO A 84 14.12 -0.37 -0.90
C PRO A 84 15.10 0.15 -1.96
N SER A 85 16.30 -0.41 -2.03
CA SER A 85 17.29 -0.02 -3.03
C SER A 85 16.88 -0.36 -4.46
N GLU A 86 15.94 -1.28 -4.64
CA GLU A 86 15.42 -1.67 -5.96
C GLU A 86 14.22 -0.82 -6.39
N LEU A 87 13.68 -0.02 -5.50
CA LEU A 87 12.48 0.78 -5.77
C LEU A 87 12.87 2.22 -6.10
N SER A 88 12.81 2.57 -7.38
CA SER A 88 13.09 3.95 -7.79
C SER A 88 12.12 4.93 -7.14
N SER A 89 10.88 4.51 -6.92
CA SER A 89 9.87 5.32 -6.24
C SER A 89 10.28 5.66 -4.80
N TYR A 90 10.99 4.76 -4.11
CA TYR A 90 11.53 5.01 -2.78
C TYR A 90 12.79 5.89 -2.87
N GLN A 91 13.70 5.53 -3.76
CA GLN A 91 15.00 6.21 -3.88
C GLN A 91 14.86 7.68 -4.26
N SER A 92 13.82 8.04 -5.01
CA SER A 92 13.59 9.41 -5.44
C SER A 92 12.95 10.30 -4.37
N LEU A 93 12.56 9.74 -3.24
CA LEU A 93 11.91 10.49 -2.17
C LEU A 93 12.93 11.23 -1.30
N SER A 94 12.45 12.30 -0.61
CA SER A 94 13.24 12.98 0.41
C SER A 94 13.51 12.04 1.58
N GLU A 95 14.51 12.37 2.39
CA GLU A 95 14.80 11.60 3.60
C GLU A 95 13.60 11.53 4.54
N PHE A 96 12.84 12.63 4.63
CA PHE A 96 11.64 12.67 5.46
C PHE A 96 10.61 11.64 4.99
N ASP A 97 10.34 11.61 3.68
CA ASP A 97 9.36 10.67 3.14
C ASP A 97 9.83 9.22 3.26
N GLN A 98 11.12 8.97 3.04
CA GLN A 98 11.68 7.64 3.22
C GLN A 98 11.51 7.17 4.68
N LYS A 99 11.74 8.08 5.63
CA LYS A 99 11.58 7.75 7.05
C LYS A 99 10.12 7.44 7.39
N MET A 100 9.19 8.17 6.79
CA MET A 100 7.76 7.90 6.99
C MET A 100 7.40 6.48 6.55
N ILE A 101 7.96 6.03 5.45
CA ILE A 101 7.72 4.67 4.96
C ILE A 101 8.27 3.63 5.93
N ILE A 102 9.48 3.85 6.44
CA ILE A 102 10.08 2.94 7.43
C ILE A 102 9.21 2.90 8.69
N ASN A 103 8.70 4.05 9.13
CA ASN A 103 7.80 4.09 10.28
C ASN A 103 6.54 3.26 10.05
N LEU A 104 5.95 3.31 8.85
CA LEU A 104 4.79 2.49 8.52
C LEU A 104 5.10 1.00 8.63
N LEU A 105 6.28 0.60 8.19
CA LEU A 105 6.70 -0.80 8.28
C LEU A 105 6.78 -1.28 9.72
N GLU A 106 7.12 -0.39 10.64
CA GLU A 106 7.27 -0.73 12.06
C GLU A 106 5.96 -0.60 12.83
N GLU A 107 5.12 0.38 12.48
CA GLU A 107 3.92 0.69 13.25
C GLU A 107 2.70 -0.14 12.88
N LEU A 108 2.59 -0.56 11.63
CA LEU A 108 1.42 -1.32 11.19
C LEU A 108 1.53 -2.79 11.53
N GLU A 109 0.38 -3.41 11.74
CA GLU A 109 0.29 -4.85 11.97
C GLU A 109 0.20 -5.56 10.61
N TRP A 110 1.34 -6.01 10.16
CA TRP A 110 1.43 -6.74 8.90
C TRP A 110 1.27 -8.24 9.11
#